data_cfe520236314df6c304c75e34bca50d4
#
_entry.id   cfe520236314df6c304c75e34bca50d4
#
_cell.length_a   1.000
_cell.length_b   1.000
_cell.length_c   1.000
_cell.angle_alpha   90.00
_cell.angle_beta   90.00
_cell.angle_gamma   90.00
#
_symmetry.space_group_name_H-M   'P 1'
#
loop_
_entity.id
_entity.type
_entity.pdbx_description
1 polymer ?
#
loop_
_entity_poly.entity_id
_entity_poly.type
_entity_poly.pdbx_seq_one_letter_code
_entity_poly.pdbx_strand_id
1 'polypeptide(L)'
;MLRFILQKIWYGLLVLLGVVGLVFVLFQGFGDPARLVMGQTGDAATQAAIRKELNLDQPKWQQALLYLNDVSPLAVHSAAAIESKKLNGIFIGGEYKVGLKLPYLRTSYQSRKPVTDVLLEVLPGTIMLAVAAMAIAVALGIPLGVLAATRRGTWLDTTALATSIVGISAPSFFMGIFIAYLFGFVWSQYTGLHLTGSWFDIDVQTGERKLTLQNGILPAITLGIRPLAIITQLTRSALLDVMQQDFMRTAYAKGLAPRQVIWTHGVRNALNPVLTAVTGWFAELLAGAFFIEYIFGWRGIGKVTVDALEKLDFPVVMGSVLITATFFIVVNILADILYGVLDPRVRIK
;
A
#
# COMPACT_ATOMS: atom_id res chain seq x y z
N MET A 1 7.23 -11.37 23.55
CA MET A 1 6.55 -11.58 22.26
C MET A 1 5.05 -11.34 22.33
N LEU A 2 4.25 -12.13 23.10
CA LEU A 2 2.80 -11.96 23.16
C LEU A 2 2.37 -10.56 23.61
N ARG A 3 2.95 -10.03 24.69
CA ARG A 3 2.67 -8.66 25.18
C ARG A 3 2.98 -7.59 24.12
N PHE A 4 4.08 -7.75 23.40
CA PHE A 4 4.46 -6.84 22.31
C PHE A 4 3.44 -6.86 21.17
N ILE A 5 3.03 -8.06 20.72
CA ILE A 5 2.01 -8.21 19.66
C ILE A 5 0.67 -7.60 20.10
N LEU A 6 0.24 -7.85 21.34
CA LEU A 6 -0.99 -7.27 21.88
C LEU A 6 -0.93 -5.73 21.96
N GLN A 7 0.20 -5.16 22.36
CA GLN A 7 0.39 -3.71 22.33
C GLN A 7 0.32 -3.14 20.92
N LYS A 8 0.96 -3.80 19.94
CA LYS A 8 0.92 -3.36 18.54
C LYS A 8 -0.48 -3.45 17.95
N ILE A 9 -1.22 -4.52 18.26
CA ILE A 9 -2.64 -4.64 17.87
C ILE A 9 -3.46 -3.53 18.49
N TRP A 10 -3.26 -3.22 19.77
CA TRP A 10 -3.97 -2.14 20.46
C TRP A 10 -3.70 -0.77 19.80
N TYR A 11 -2.44 -0.45 19.53
CA TYR A 11 -2.09 0.77 18.79
C TYR A 11 -2.68 0.79 17.39
N GLY A 12 -2.67 -0.35 16.70
CA GLY A 12 -3.29 -0.49 15.39
C GLY A 12 -4.79 -0.21 15.41
N LEU A 13 -5.50 -0.71 16.43
CA LEU A 13 -6.93 -0.42 16.63
C LEU A 13 -7.20 1.06 16.91
N LEU A 14 -6.36 1.72 17.70
CA LEU A 14 -6.47 3.17 17.93
C LEU A 14 -6.25 3.98 16.66
N VAL A 15 -5.27 3.58 15.83
CA VAL A 15 -5.02 4.20 14.52
C VAL A 15 -6.22 4.00 13.60
N LEU A 16 -6.77 2.79 13.51
CA LEU A 16 -7.96 2.52 12.69
C LEU A 16 -9.16 3.34 13.16
N LEU A 17 -9.37 3.47 14.48
CA LEU A 17 -10.42 4.32 15.01
C LEU A 17 -10.24 5.79 14.60
N GLY A 18 -9.00 6.29 14.67
CA GLY A 18 -8.65 7.63 14.19
C GLY A 18 -8.91 7.81 12.70
N VAL A 19 -8.52 6.82 11.88
CA VAL A 19 -8.77 6.82 10.43
C VAL A 19 -10.27 6.82 10.13
N VAL A 20 -11.07 5.98 10.81
CA VAL A 20 -12.53 5.95 10.66
C VAL A 20 -13.14 7.31 10.97
N GLY A 21 -12.73 7.91 12.09
CA GLY A 21 -13.23 9.23 12.51
C GLY A 21 -12.85 10.32 11.50
N LEU A 22 -11.60 10.37 11.08
CA LEU A 22 -11.09 11.37 10.14
C LEU A 22 -11.79 11.25 8.78
N VAL A 23 -11.87 10.03 8.23
CA VAL A 23 -12.53 9.76 6.95
C VAL A 23 -14.01 10.14 7.02
N PHE A 24 -14.70 9.77 8.11
CA PHE A 24 -16.09 10.15 8.31
C PHE A 24 -16.29 11.67 8.32
N VAL A 25 -15.44 12.43 9.04
CA VAL A 25 -15.51 13.89 9.10
C VAL A 25 -15.23 14.52 7.75
N LEU A 26 -14.20 14.06 7.04
CA LEU A 26 -13.86 14.58 5.72
C LEU A 26 -15.03 14.41 4.74
N PHE A 27 -15.66 13.23 4.71
CA PHE A 27 -16.76 12.98 3.77
C PHE A 27 -18.06 13.70 4.11
N GLN A 28 -18.24 14.18 5.35
CA GLN A 28 -19.36 15.06 5.65
C GLN A 28 -19.25 16.46 5.02
N GLY A 29 -18.04 16.88 4.63
CA GLY A 29 -17.79 18.14 3.95
C GLY A 29 -18.15 18.15 2.45
N PHE A 30 -18.27 16.96 1.82
CA PHE A 30 -18.46 16.85 0.38
C PHE A 30 -19.92 16.96 -0.12
N GLY A 31 -20.87 17.30 0.75
CA GLY A 31 -22.27 17.50 0.37
C GLY A 31 -23.19 16.33 0.70
N ASP A 32 -24.39 16.33 0.10
CA ASP A 32 -25.44 15.34 0.38
C ASP A 32 -25.26 14.09 -0.52
N PRO A 33 -24.82 12.93 0.03
CA PRO A 33 -24.65 11.71 -0.74
C PRO A 33 -25.91 11.25 -1.47
N ALA A 34 -27.10 11.57 -0.96
CA ALA A 34 -28.36 11.21 -1.60
C ALA A 34 -28.54 11.89 -2.97
N ARG A 35 -28.08 13.14 -3.10
CA ARG A 35 -28.09 13.84 -4.40
C ARG A 35 -27.14 13.20 -5.42
N LEU A 36 -25.98 12.71 -4.93
CA LEU A 36 -24.96 12.09 -5.78
C LEU A 36 -25.43 10.72 -6.30
N VAL A 37 -26.09 9.94 -5.45
CA VAL A 37 -26.66 8.62 -5.84
C VAL A 37 -27.79 8.76 -6.85
N MET A 38 -28.57 9.82 -6.71
CA MET A 38 -29.75 10.07 -7.53
C MET A 38 -29.43 10.64 -8.92
N GLY A 39 -28.32 11.35 -9.06
CA GLY A 39 -27.97 12.07 -10.28
C GLY A 39 -28.83 13.31 -10.49
N GLN A 40 -28.92 13.79 -11.76
CA GLN A 40 -29.64 15.03 -12.10
C GLN A 40 -31.15 14.88 -12.27
N THR A 41 -31.68 13.65 -12.31
CA THR A 41 -33.04 13.35 -12.76
C THR A 41 -34.01 12.85 -11.69
N GLY A 42 -33.60 12.81 -10.43
CA GLY A 42 -34.45 12.28 -9.36
C GLY A 42 -35.40 13.31 -8.75
N ASP A 43 -36.59 12.86 -8.36
CA ASP A 43 -37.58 13.64 -7.65
C ASP A 43 -37.29 13.74 -6.13
N ALA A 44 -37.98 14.66 -5.44
CA ALA A 44 -37.82 14.87 -4.01
C ALA A 44 -38.22 13.64 -3.16
N ALA A 45 -39.16 12.82 -3.65
CA ALA A 45 -39.62 11.62 -2.95
C ALA A 45 -38.51 10.52 -2.99
N THR A 46 -37.90 10.32 -4.16
CA THR A 46 -36.76 9.40 -4.33
C THR A 46 -35.56 9.84 -3.49
N GLN A 47 -35.29 11.16 -3.46
CA GLN A 47 -34.20 11.68 -2.59
C GLN A 47 -34.46 11.40 -1.11
N ALA A 48 -35.69 11.61 -0.63
CA ALA A 48 -36.07 11.33 0.76
C ALA A 48 -35.94 9.83 1.09
N ALA A 49 -36.32 8.95 0.16
CA ALA A 49 -36.16 7.49 0.34
C ALA A 49 -34.68 7.09 0.44
N ILE A 50 -33.81 7.61 -0.45
CA ILE A 50 -32.36 7.36 -0.42
C ILE A 50 -31.74 7.91 0.87
N ARG A 51 -32.16 9.11 1.32
CA ARG A 51 -31.67 9.67 2.59
C ARG A 51 -31.99 8.77 3.77
N LYS A 52 -33.19 8.21 3.80
CA LYS A 52 -33.62 7.27 4.84
C LYS A 52 -32.88 5.95 4.77
N GLU A 53 -32.69 5.40 3.57
CA GLU A 53 -31.92 4.17 3.33
C GLU A 53 -30.45 4.31 3.81
N LEU A 54 -29.84 5.47 3.55
CA LEU A 54 -28.46 5.77 3.94
C LEU A 54 -28.34 6.32 5.39
N ASN A 55 -29.44 6.42 6.14
CA ASN A 55 -29.52 7.01 7.48
C ASN A 55 -29.00 8.47 7.56
N LEU A 56 -29.14 9.23 6.47
CA LEU A 56 -28.68 10.63 6.39
C LEU A 56 -29.66 11.60 7.08
N ASP A 57 -30.84 11.13 7.44
CA ASP A 57 -31.84 11.81 8.25
C ASP A 57 -31.47 11.87 9.74
N GLN A 58 -30.58 10.98 10.19
CA GLN A 58 -30.14 10.92 11.58
C GLN A 58 -29.10 12.01 11.91
N PRO A 59 -29.00 12.44 13.20
CA PRO A 59 -27.90 13.32 13.62
C PRO A 59 -26.54 12.78 13.27
N LYS A 60 -25.58 13.67 12.97
CA LYS A 60 -24.25 13.31 12.51
C LYS A 60 -23.50 12.33 13.42
N TRP A 61 -23.63 12.50 14.73
CA TRP A 61 -23.02 11.60 15.71
C TRP A 61 -23.61 10.17 15.64
N GLN A 62 -24.92 10.04 15.36
CA GLN A 62 -25.55 8.73 15.17
C GLN A 62 -25.08 8.06 13.87
N GLN A 63 -24.95 8.85 12.79
CA GLN A 63 -24.38 8.35 11.54
C GLN A 63 -22.95 7.82 11.75
N ALA A 64 -22.13 8.52 12.58
CA ALA A 64 -20.77 8.09 12.93
C ALA A 64 -20.78 6.77 13.71
N LEU A 65 -21.66 6.65 14.71
CA LEU A 65 -21.80 5.42 15.50
C LEU A 65 -22.29 4.25 14.66
N LEU A 66 -23.25 4.47 13.76
CA LEU A 66 -23.73 3.45 12.83
C LEU A 66 -22.62 3.00 11.88
N TYR A 67 -21.82 3.93 11.35
CA TYR A 67 -20.68 3.61 10.51
C TYR A 67 -19.62 2.82 11.28
N LEU A 68 -19.29 3.25 12.50
CA LEU A 68 -18.35 2.54 13.37
C LEU A 68 -18.83 1.10 13.65
N ASN A 69 -20.12 0.94 13.93
CA ASN A 69 -20.75 -0.37 14.14
C ASN A 69 -20.74 -1.23 12.86
N ASP A 70 -20.91 -0.63 11.68
CA ASP A 70 -20.80 -1.33 10.40
C ASP A 70 -19.37 -1.86 10.15
N VAL A 71 -18.35 -1.07 10.46
CA VAL A 71 -16.93 -1.40 10.19
C VAL A 71 -16.31 -2.25 11.30
N SER A 72 -16.85 -2.16 12.53
CA SER A 72 -16.33 -2.91 13.68
C SER A 72 -16.53 -4.42 13.51
N PRO A 73 -15.52 -5.25 13.86
CA PRO A 73 -15.69 -6.69 13.97
C PRO A 73 -16.68 -7.10 15.06
N LEU A 74 -16.74 -6.33 16.18
CA LEU A 74 -17.74 -6.50 17.23
C LEU A 74 -18.85 -5.49 16.99
N ALA A 75 -20.07 -5.99 16.78
CA ALA A 75 -21.17 -5.13 16.38
C ALA A 75 -22.50 -5.57 16.98
N VAL A 76 -23.42 -4.61 17.11
CA VAL A 76 -24.79 -4.83 17.55
C VAL A 76 -25.73 -4.48 16.40
N HIS A 77 -26.45 -5.47 15.88
CA HIS A 77 -27.41 -5.27 14.80
C HIS A 77 -28.77 -5.89 15.11
N SER A 78 -29.85 -5.31 14.59
CA SER A 78 -31.15 -5.95 14.61
C SER A 78 -31.16 -7.16 13.64
N ALA A 79 -32.03 -8.13 13.90
CA ALA A 79 -32.17 -9.31 13.02
C ALA A 79 -32.45 -8.91 11.56
N ALA A 80 -33.31 -7.91 11.35
CA ALA A 80 -33.63 -7.36 10.03
C ALA A 80 -32.40 -6.70 9.35
N ALA A 81 -31.53 -6.00 10.10
CA ALA A 81 -30.32 -5.40 9.58
C ALA A 81 -29.27 -6.45 9.17
N ILE A 82 -29.17 -7.55 9.88
CA ILE A 82 -28.26 -8.67 9.55
C ILE A 82 -28.67 -9.29 8.21
N GLU A 83 -29.96 -9.50 8.01
CA GLU A 83 -30.48 -10.10 6.77
C GLU A 83 -30.38 -9.14 5.59
N SER A 84 -30.81 -7.88 5.74
CA SER A 84 -30.80 -6.87 4.67
C SER A 84 -29.38 -6.53 4.20
N LYS A 85 -28.41 -6.44 5.13
CA LYS A 85 -27.00 -6.16 4.82
C LYS A 85 -26.19 -7.43 4.49
N LYS A 86 -26.80 -8.63 4.59
CA LYS A 86 -26.14 -9.94 4.39
C LYS A 86 -24.85 -10.06 5.19
N LEU A 87 -24.92 -9.74 6.50
CA LEU A 87 -23.74 -9.73 7.35
C LEU A 87 -23.25 -11.13 7.65
N ASN A 88 -21.97 -11.42 7.32
CA ASN A 88 -21.34 -12.70 7.64
C ASN A 88 -20.72 -12.65 9.05
N GLY A 89 -21.20 -13.46 9.95
CA GLY A 89 -20.70 -13.49 11.33
C GLY A 89 -21.48 -14.44 12.24
N ILE A 90 -21.02 -14.55 13.48
CA ILE A 90 -21.69 -15.31 14.53
C ILE A 90 -22.40 -14.30 15.42
N PHE A 91 -23.74 -14.38 15.49
CA PHE A 91 -24.58 -13.46 16.23
C PHE A 91 -25.36 -14.19 17.30
N ILE A 92 -25.40 -13.62 18.52
CA ILE A 92 -26.10 -14.16 19.69
C ILE A 92 -27.00 -13.06 20.25
N GLY A 93 -28.25 -13.38 20.56
CA GLY A 93 -29.21 -12.45 21.16
C GLY A 93 -30.63 -12.59 20.60
N GLY A 94 -31.54 -11.73 21.06
CA GLY A 94 -32.94 -11.68 20.64
C GLY A 94 -33.16 -10.74 19.46
N GLU A 95 -33.96 -9.68 19.68
CA GLU A 95 -34.26 -8.62 18.69
C GLU A 95 -33.00 -7.85 18.25
N TYR A 96 -32.14 -7.51 19.21
CA TYR A 96 -30.78 -6.99 18.95
C TYR A 96 -29.79 -8.11 19.24
N LYS A 97 -28.94 -8.38 18.25
CA LYS A 97 -27.94 -9.44 18.31
C LYS A 97 -26.55 -8.80 18.39
N VAL A 98 -25.77 -9.22 19.37
CA VAL A 98 -24.34 -8.90 19.49
C VAL A 98 -23.56 -10.01 18.83
N GLY A 99 -22.58 -9.67 18.00
CA GLY A 99 -21.84 -10.71 17.31
C GLY A 99 -20.46 -10.27 16.80
N LEU A 100 -19.68 -11.29 16.46
CA LEU A 100 -18.42 -11.14 15.74
C LEU A 100 -18.69 -11.33 14.25
N LYS A 101 -18.38 -10.31 13.45
CA LYS A 101 -18.62 -10.31 12.00
C LYS A 101 -17.41 -9.79 11.24
N LEU A 102 -17.39 -10.06 9.94
CA LEU A 102 -16.47 -9.35 9.04
C LEU A 102 -16.89 -7.87 8.93
N PRO A 103 -15.92 -6.94 8.84
CA PRO A 103 -16.20 -5.53 8.61
C PRO A 103 -17.10 -5.33 7.38
N TYR A 104 -18.21 -4.61 7.57
CA TYR A 104 -19.13 -4.28 6.49
C TYR A 104 -18.80 -2.90 5.94
N LEU A 105 -18.21 -2.86 4.74
CA LEU A 105 -17.75 -1.65 4.08
C LEU A 105 -18.84 -0.95 3.26
N ARG A 106 -20.12 -1.36 3.45
CA ARG A 106 -21.27 -0.88 2.70
C ARG A 106 -21.23 -1.28 1.22
N THR A 107 -22.09 -0.65 0.44
CA THR A 107 -22.28 -0.91 -0.99
C THR A 107 -21.88 0.32 -1.79
N SER A 108 -21.17 0.13 -2.90
CA SER A 108 -20.81 1.19 -3.84
C SER A 108 -22.06 1.90 -4.37
N TYR A 109 -22.04 3.21 -4.41
CA TYR A 109 -23.14 4.00 -4.95
C TYR A 109 -23.25 3.86 -6.47
N GLN A 110 -22.12 3.68 -7.14
CA GLN A 110 -22.06 3.61 -8.60
C GLN A 110 -22.33 2.20 -9.13
N SER A 111 -21.62 1.19 -8.61
CA SER A 111 -21.70 -0.18 -9.13
C SER A 111 -22.78 -1.04 -8.47
N ARG A 112 -23.33 -0.60 -7.33
CA ARG A 112 -24.28 -1.35 -6.49
C ARG A 112 -23.72 -2.68 -5.97
N LYS A 113 -22.42 -2.88 -6.05
CA LYS A 113 -21.72 -4.05 -5.53
C LYS A 113 -21.24 -3.80 -4.11
N PRO A 114 -21.09 -4.86 -3.26
CA PRO A 114 -20.42 -4.74 -1.98
C PRO A 114 -19.00 -4.17 -2.16
N VAL A 115 -18.64 -3.15 -1.37
CA VAL A 115 -17.32 -2.52 -1.47
C VAL A 115 -16.19 -3.51 -1.19
N THR A 116 -16.42 -4.47 -0.29
CA THR A 116 -15.47 -5.54 -0.01
C THR A 116 -15.10 -6.32 -1.28
N ASP A 117 -16.09 -6.69 -2.10
CA ASP A 117 -15.86 -7.44 -3.33
C ASP A 117 -15.09 -6.60 -4.36
N VAL A 118 -15.45 -5.31 -4.50
CA VAL A 118 -14.77 -4.37 -5.39
C VAL A 118 -13.29 -4.24 -5.02
N LEU A 119 -12.98 -4.12 -3.72
CA LEU A 119 -11.60 -3.92 -3.27
C LEU A 119 -10.80 -5.22 -3.25
N LEU A 120 -11.40 -6.35 -2.89
CA LEU A 120 -10.71 -7.66 -2.92
C LEU A 120 -10.37 -8.10 -4.35
N GLU A 121 -11.16 -7.71 -5.36
CA GLU A 121 -10.86 -8.01 -6.78
C GLU A 121 -9.57 -7.32 -7.24
N VAL A 122 -9.29 -6.10 -6.77
CA VAL A 122 -8.15 -5.30 -7.23
C VAL A 122 -6.94 -5.33 -6.28
N LEU A 123 -7.14 -5.76 -5.04
CA LEU A 123 -6.08 -5.86 -4.02
C LEU A 123 -4.84 -6.65 -4.49
N PRO A 124 -4.97 -7.82 -5.16
CA PRO A 124 -3.81 -8.55 -5.67
C PRO A 124 -2.95 -7.70 -6.62
N GLY A 125 -3.57 -6.80 -7.40
CA GLY A 125 -2.86 -5.89 -8.29
C GLY A 125 -1.92 -4.95 -7.54
N THR A 126 -2.39 -4.32 -6.47
CA THR A 126 -1.57 -3.44 -5.62
C THR A 126 -0.44 -4.21 -4.95
N ILE A 127 -0.74 -5.40 -4.38
CA ILE A 127 0.27 -6.22 -3.68
C ILE A 127 1.40 -6.61 -4.64
N MET A 128 1.07 -7.06 -5.84
CA MET A 128 2.09 -7.50 -6.79
C MET A 128 2.90 -6.33 -7.33
N LEU A 129 2.29 -5.18 -7.56
CA LEU A 129 3.03 -3.99 -7.95
C LEU A 129 4.02 -3.57 -6.84
N ALA A 130 3.60 -3.59 -5.58
CA ALA A 130 4.46 -3.29 -4.44
C ALA A 130 5.60 -4.31 -4.28
N VAL A 131 5.31 -5.61 -4.43
CA VAL A 131 6.34 -6.67 -4.39
C VAL A 131 7.33 -6.52 -5.54
N ALA A 132 6.87 -6.29 -6.76
CA ALA A 132 7.73 -6.09 -7.93
C ALA A 132 8.62 -4.85 -7.77
N ALA A 133 8.05 -3.72 -7.33
CA ALA A 133 8.77 -2.48 -7.06
C ALA A 133 9.85 -2.66 -5.99
N MET A 134 9.52 -3.33 -4.88
CA MET A 134 10.47 -3.62 -3.81
C MET A 134 11.56 -4.60 -4.26
N ALA A 135 11.22 -5.63 -5.03
CA ALA A 135 12.20 -6.57 -5.58
C ALA A 135 13.22 -5.83 -6.47
N ILE A 136 12.77 -4.93 -7.34
CA ILE A 136 13.65 -4.09 -8.16
C ILE A 136 14.53 -3.19 -7.27
N ALA A 137 13.92 -2.54 -6.28
CA ALA A 137 14.62 -1.64 -5.38
C ALA A 137 15.74 -2.34 -4.58
N VAL A 138 15.47 -3.54 -4.08
CA VAL A 138 16.46 -4.35 -3.33
C VAL A 138 17.52 -4.92 -4.27
N ALA A 139 17.09 -5.51 -5.40
CA ALA A 139 18.00 -6.16 -6.36
C ALA A 139 19.01 -5.19 -6.99
N LEU A 140 18.62 -3.94 -7.18
CA LEU A 140 19.51 -2.90 -7.73
C LEU A 140 20.12 -2.02 -6.64
N GLY A 141 19.37 -1.65 -5.61
CA GLY A 141 19.80 -0.72 -4.59
C GLY A 141 20.95 -1.24 -3.73
N ILE A 142 20.90 -2.51 -3.31
CA ILE A 142 22.00 -3.12 -2.55
C ILE A 142 23.30 -3.19 -3.36
N PRO A 143 23.35 -3.74 -4.58
CA PRO A 143 24.57 -3.76 -5.39
C PRO A 143 25.10 -2.35 -5.70
N LEU A 144 24.24 -1.39 -6.02
CA LEU A 144 24.65 -0.01 -6.25
C LEU A 144 25.24 0.65 -4.99
N GLY A 145 24.66 0.41 -3.81
CA GLY A 145 25.18 0.87 -2.55
C GLY A 145 26.55 0.26 -2.21
N VAL A 146 26.72 -1.05 -2.47
CA VAL A 146 28.02 -1.74 -2.31
C VAL A 146 29.06 -1.18 -3.26
N LEU A 147 28.69 -0.95 -4.52
CA LEU A 147 29.58 -0.37 -5.53
C LEU A 147 30.04 1.04 -5.12
N ALA A 148 29.10 1.88 -4.68
CA ALA A 148 29.39 3.22 -4.19
C ALA A 148 30.29 3.23 -2.96
N ALA A 149 30.07 2.34 -1.99
CA ALA A 149 30.90 2.21 -0.80
C ALA A 149 32.34 1.75 -1.11
N THR A 150 32.48 0.73 -1.97
CA THR A 150 33.78 0.17 -2.34
C THR A 150 34.60 1.07 -3.28
N ARG A 151 33.94 1.98 -3.97
CA ARG A 151 34.54 2.98 -4.87
C ARG A 151 34.38 4.41 -4.33
N ARG A 152 34.44 4.58 -3.00
CA ARG A 152 34.28 5.86 -2.32
C ARG A 152 35.18 6.95 -2.92
N GLY A 153 34.59 8.14 -3.15
CA GLY A 153 35.28 9.30 -3.71
C GLY A 153 35.54 9.26 -5.22
N THR A 154 35.07 8.22 -5.91
CA THR A 154 35.13 8.14 -7.39
C THR A 154 33.86 8.70 -8.01
N TRP A 155 33.87 8.86 -9.35
CA TRP A 155 32.69 9.28 -10.10
C TRP A 155 31.49 8.32 -9.93
N LEU A 156 31.74 7.02 -9.74
CA LEU A 156 30.68 6.02 -9.48
C LEU A 156 29.96 6.30 -8.15
N ASP A 157 30.69 6.64 -7.11
CA ASP A 157 30.13 7.03 -5.82
C ASP A 157 29.30 8.32 -5.97
N THR A 158 29.87 9.34 -6.61
CA THR A 158 29.19 10.64 -6.81
C THR A 158 27.93 10.49 -7.65
N THR A 159 27.96 9.72 -8.73
CA THR A 159 26.77 9.50 -9.56
C THR A 159 25.69 8.69 -8.83
N ALA A 160 26.06 7.65 -8.08
CA ALA A 160 25.12 6.88 -7.28
C ALA A 160 24.40 7.76 -6.23
N LEU A 161 25.14 8.66 -5.56
CA LEU A 161 24.55 9.62 -4.63
C LEU A 161 23.68 10.65 -5.34
N ALA A 162 24.13 11.24 -6.44
CA ALA A 162 23.39 12.25 -7.18
C ALA A 162 22.07 11.70 -7.73
N THR A 163 22.09 10.49 -8.33
CA THR A 163 20.89 9.85 -8.85
C THR A 163 19.93 9.45 -7.71
N SER A 164 20.47 9.04 -6.56
CA SER A 164 19.64 8.76 -5.37
C SER A 164 18.96 10.03 -4.86
N ILE A 165 19.66 11.17 -4.80
CA ILE A 165 19.07 12.46 -4.37
C ILE A 165 17.93 12.84 -5.32
N VAL A 166 18.13 12.74 -6.64
CA VAL A 166 17.08 13.00 -7.63
C VAL A 166 15.88 12.06 -7.42
N GLY A 167 16.14 10.75 -7.22
CA GLY A 167 15.10 9.75 -7.00
C GLY A 167 14.26 9.98 -5.74
N ILE A 168 14.86 10.54 -4.67
CA ILE A 168 14.16 10.87 -3.42
C ILE A 168 13.39 12.19 -3.56
N SER A 169 13.99 13.19 -4.21
CA SER A 169 13.45 14.55 -4.27
C SER A 169 12.33 14.72 -5.30
N ALA A 170 12.33 13.90 -6.36
CA ALA A 170 11.32 14.00 -7.40
C ALA A 170 9.96 13.50 -6.92
N PRO A 171 8.86 14.25 -7.14
CA PRO A 171 7.52 13.79 -6.83
C PRO A 171 7.20 12.50 -7.62
N SER A 172 6.64 11.49 -6.94
CA SER A 172 6.38 10.17 -7.56
C SER A 172 5.47 10.25 -8.78
N PHE A 173 4.44 11.11 -8.73
CA PHE A 173 3.53 11.31 -9.87
C PHE A 173 4.25 11.94 -11.08
N PHE A 174 5.17 12.88 -10.88
CA PHE A 174 5.95 13.49 -11.95
C PHE A 174 6.86 12.43 -12.60
N MET A 175 7.57 11.64 -11.79
CA MET A 175 8.38 10.53 -12.30
C MET A 175 7.55 9.50 -13.05
N GLY A 176 6.32 9.23 -12.57
CA GLY A 176 5.37 8.36 -13.24
C GLY A 176 5.04 8.84 -14.64
N ILE A 177 4.63 10.09 -14.78
CA ILE A 177 4.29 10.69 -16.08
C ILE A 177 5.52 10.72 -16.99
N PHE A 178 6.69 11.12 -16.47
CA PHE A 178 7.93 11.21 -17.24
C PHE A 178 8.36 9.85 -17.79
N ILE A 179 8.37 8.81 -16.95
CA ILE A 179 8.77 7.45 -17.33
C ILE A 179 7.75 6.85 -18.31
N ALA A 180 6.45 7.01 -18.04
CA ALA A 180 5.39 6.55 -18.91
C ALA A 180 5.50 7.19 -20.30
N TYR A 181 5.67 8.50 -20.36
CA TYR A 181 5.84 9.23 -21.61
C TYR A 181 7.10 8.81 -22.37
N LEU A 182 8.26 8.78 -21.70
CA LEU A 182 9.53 8.49 -22.34
C LEU A 182 9.60 7.03 -22.85
N PHE A 183 9.33 6.06 -21.99
CA PHE A 183 9.53 4.64 -22.30
C PHE A 183 8.27 3.96 -22.88
N GLY A 184 7.08 4.41 -22.49
CA GLY A 184 5.82 3.83 -22.94
C GLY A 184 5.21 4.52 -24.16
N PHE A 185 5.68 5.74 -24.51
CA PHE A 185 5.21 6.47 -25.70
C PHE A 185 6.34 6.75 -26.68
N VAL A 186 7.33 7.59 -26.33
CA VAL A 186 8.39 8.02 -27.27
C VAL A 186 9.25 6.84 -27.73
N TRP A 187 9.66 5.99 -26.79
CA TRP A 187 10.52 4.83 -27.08
C TRP A 187 9.77 3.50 -27.10
N SER A 188 8.46 3.50 -27.20
CA SER A 188 7.64 2.28 -27.17
C SER A 188 8.03 1.27 -28.24
N GLN A 189 8.36 1.72 -29.44
CA GLN A 189 8.82 0.86 -30.54
C GLN A 189 10.19 0.19 -30.28
N TYR A 190 11.03 0.74 -29.40
CA TYR A 190 12.33 0.15 -29.02
C TYR A 190 12.22 -0.69 -27.75
N THR A 191 11.38 -0.28 -26.82
CA THR A 191 11.23 -0.94 -25.52
C THR A 191 10.19 -2.06 -25.55
N GLY A 192 9.23 -1.99 -26.46
CA GLY A 192 8.05 -2.85 -26.48
C GLY A 192 7.12 -2.65 -25.28
N LEU A 193 7.34 -1.57 -24.49
CA LEU A 193 6.54 -1.29 -23.31
C LEU A 193 5.36 -0.37 -23.64
N HIS A 194 4.27 -0.54 -22.92
CA HIS A 194 3.06 0.25 -23.12
C HIS A 194 2.90 1.33 -22.05
N LEU A 195 2.30 2.46 -22.46
CA LEU A 195 2.01 3.60 -21.58
C LEU A 195 1.11 3.20 -20.43
N THR A 196 0.06 2.41 -20.72
CA THR A 196 -0.95 1.97 -19.78
C THR A 196 -1.22 0.48 -19.96
N GLY A 197 -1.69 -0.16 -18.91
CA GLY A 197 -2.10 -1.56 -18.94
C GLY A 197 -2.12 -2.17 -17.55
N SER A 198 -2.78 -3.29 -17.42
CA SER A 198 -2.77 -4.11 -16.22
C SER A 198 -2.11 -5.45 -16.52
N TRP A 199 -1.78 -6.24 -15.50
CA TRP A 199 -1.16 -7.54 -15.73
C TRP A 199 -2.11 -8.62 -16.28
N PHE A 200 -3.42 -8.35 -16.30
CA PHE A 200 -4.36 -9.13 -17.07
C PHE A 200 -4.97 -8.23 -18.14
N ASP A 201 -4.64 -8.51 -19.38
CA ASP A 201 -5.38 -8.00 -20.52
C ASP A 201 -6.49 -8.99 -20.90
N ILE A 202 -7.59 -8.48 -21.39
CA ILE A 202 -8.66 -9.31 -21.96
C ILE A 202 -8.37 -9.39 -23.46
N ASP A 203 -8.09 -10.58 -23.94
CA ASP A 203 -7.99 -10.83 -25.36
C ASP A 203 -9.34 -10.49 -26.02
N VAL A 204 -9.33 -9.51 -26.90
CA VAL A 204 -10.55 -8.99 -27.55
C VAL A 204 -11.23 -10.05 -28.44
N GLN A 205 -10.46 -11.05 -28.90
CA GLN A 205 -10.99 -12.10 -29.79
C GLN A 205 -11.56 -13.30 -29.03
N THR A 206 -10.89 -13.71 -27.94
CA THR A 206 -11.27 -14.90 -27.16
C THR A 206 -12.05 -14.58 -25.90
N GLY A 207 -11.99 -13.34 -25.41
CA GLY A 207 -12.54 -12.94 -24.13
C GLY A 207 -11.77 -13.48 -22.93
N GLU A 208 -10.67 -14.19 -23.15
CA GLU A 208 -9.84 -14.78 -22.10
C GLU A 208 -8.93 -13.76 -21.42
N ARG A 209 -8.67 -13.94 -20.13
CA ARG A 209 -7.71 -13.15 -19.39
C ARG A 209 -6.29 -13.64 -19.68
N LYS A 210 -5.51 -12.84 -20.38
CA LYS A 210 -4.11 -13.11 -20.67
C LYS A 210 -3.20 -12.36 -19.69
N LEU A 211 -2.27 -13.07 -19.07
CA LEU A 211 -1.27 -12.48 -18.18
C LEU A 211 -0.24 -11.70 -19.02
N THR A 212 -0.11 -10.39 -18.77
CA THR A 212 0.81 -9.50 -19.49
C THR A 212 1.75 -8.81 -18.51
N LEU A 213 2.80 -9.53 -18.08
CA LEU A 213 3.78 -9.01 -17.12
C LEU A 213 4.51 -7.75 -17.60
N GLN A 214 4.62 -7.56 -18.91
CA GLN A 214 5.24 -6.39 -19.54
C GLN A 214 4.62 -5.07 -19.07
N ASN A 215 3.30 -5.04 -18.89
CA ASN A 215 2.58 -3.84 -18.43
C ASN A 215 2.94 -3.43 -17.00
N GLY A 216 3.50 -4.36 -16.19
CA GLY A 216 3.94 -4.10 -14.83
C GLY A 216 5.35 -3.49 -14.72
N ILE A 217 6.16 -3.51 -15.78
CA ILE A 217 7.57 -3.09 -15.71
C ILE A 217 7.70 -1.60 -15.40
N LEU A 218 7.05 -0.74 -16.19
CA LEU A 218 7.15 0.72 -16.01
C LEU A 218 6.57 1.18 -14.65
N PRO A 219 5.36 0.76 -14.24
CA PRO A 219 4.84 1.15 -12.93
C PRO A 219 5.68 0.59 -11.79
N ALA A 220 6.22 -0.63 -11.88
CA ALA A 220 7.09 -1.20 -10.84
C ALA A 220 8.43 -0.47 -10.73
N ILE A 221 9.07 -0.12 -11.83
CA ILE A 221 10.29 0.70 -11.82
C ILE A 221 9.99 2.06 -11.21
N THR A 222 8.94 2.73 -11.66
CA THR A 222 8.57 4.07 -11.17
C THR A 222 8.31 4.07 -9.66
N LEU A 223 7.52 3.11 -9.18
CA LEU A 223 7.21 2.97 -7.77
C LEU A 223 8.45 2.60 -6.94
N GLY A 224 9.37 1.82 -7.54
CA GLY A 224 10.60 1.34 -6.93
C GLY A 224 11.74 2.36 -6.85
N ILE A 225 11.72 3.47 -7.61
CA ILE A 225 12.83 4.44 -7.66
C ILE A 225 13.15 5.01 -6.28
N ARG A 226 12.14 5.43 -5.53
CA ARG A 226 12.34 6.07 -4.22
C ARG A 226 12.91 5.11 -3.18
N PRO A 227 12.36 3.92 -2.94
CA PRO A 227 13.00 2.94 -2.06
C PRO A 227 14.37 2.47 -2.57
N LEU A 228 14.58 2.32 -3.90
CA LEU A 228 15.89 2.01 -4.48
C LEU A 228 16.93 3.04 -4.07
N ALA A 229 16.62 4.32 -4.21
CA ALA A 229 17.52 5.41 -3.86
C ALA A 229 17.91 5.38 -2.37
N ILE A 230 16.94 5.17 -1.49
CA ILE A 230 17.17 5.10 -0.04
C ILE A 230 17.96 3.84 0.33
N ILE A 231 17.63 2.68 -0.24
CA ILE A 231 18.36 1.42 -0.03
C ILE A 231 19.82 1.58 -0.49
N THR A 232 20.05 2.24 -1.63
CA THR A 232 21.41 2.52 -2.13
C THR A 232 22.21 3.35 -1.13
N GLN A 233 21.66 4.45 -0.61
CA GLN A 233 22.32 5.32 0.35
C GLN A 233 22.58 4.63 1.68
N LEU A 234 21.59 3.91 2.21
CA LEU A 234 21.72 3.19 3.47
C LEU A 234 22.74 2.06 3.37
N THR A 235 22.71 1.28 2.29
CA THR A 235 23.70 0.23 2.04
C THR A 235 25.10 0.81 1.97
N ARG A 236 25.28 1.92 1.24
CA ARG A 236 26.57 2.61 1.15
C ARG A 236 27.07 3.07 2.53
N SER A 237 26.25 3.78 3.27
CA SER A 237 26.62 4.33 4.59
C SER A 237 26.95 3.20 5.56
N ALA A 238 26.06 2.22 5.71
CA ALA A 238 26.24 1.11 6.60
C ALA A 238 27.49 0.26 6.25
N LEU A 239 27.77 0.07 4.96
CA LEU A 239 28.94 -0.68 4.54
C LEU A 239 30.24 0.09 4.82
N LEU A 240 30.25 1.41 4.64
CA LEU A 240 31.41 2.24 4.99
C LEU A 240 31.72 2.16 6.49
N ASP A 241 30.72 2.17 7.36
CA ASP A 241 30.88 2.04 8.79
C ASP A 241 31.42 0.64 9.18
N VAL A 242 30.85 -0.41 8.56
CA VAL A 242 31.29 -1.80 8.77
C VAL A 242 32.72 -2.03 8.30
N MET A 243 33.13 -1.44 7.18
CA MET A 243 34.49 -1.58 6.64
C MET A 243 35.57 -1.04 7.55
N GLN A 244 35.23 -0.17 8.50
CA GLN A 244 36.19 0.38 9.50
C GLN A 244 36.36 -0.52 10.73
N GLN A 245 35.55 -1.55 10.90
CA GLN A 245 35.55 -2.43 12.06
C GLN A 245 36.78 -3.39 12.09
N ASP A 246 37.23 -3.76 13.26
CA ASP A 246 38.44 -4.60 13.46
C ASP A 246 38.30 -6.01 12.88
N PHE A 247 37.10 -6.58 12.88
CA PHE A 247 36.87 -7.88 12.26
C PHE A 247 37.10 -7.88 10.74
N MET A 248 36.87 -6.75 10.08
CA MET A 248 37.20 -6.58 8.65
C MET A 248 38.70 -6.60 8.42
N ARG A 249 39.46 -5.89 9.27
CA ARG A 249 40.93 -5.92 9.23
C ARG A 249 41.47 -7.32 9.48
N THR A 250 40.86 -8.03 10.42
CA THR A 250 41.23 -9.43 10.73
C THR A 250 40.97 -10.35 9.56
N ALA A 251 39.87 -10.17 8.82
CA ALA A 251 39.54 -10.95 7.64
C ALA A 251 40.58 -10.73 6.51
N TYR A 252 40.99 -9.49 6.28
CA TYR A 252 42.07 -9.18 5.34
C TYR A 252 43.41 -9.78 5.77
N ALA A 253 43.74 -9.68 7.08
CA ALA A 253 44.99 -10.24 7.62
C ALA A 253 45.06 -11.77 7.50
N LYS A 254 43.92 -12.47 7.46
CA LYS A 254 43.80 -13.91 7.17
C LYS A 254 44.00 -14.28 5.71
N GLY A 255 44.26 -13.32 4.82
CA GLY A 255 44.51 -13.55 3.40
C GLY A 255 43.26 -13.79 2.56
N LEU A 256 42.06 -13.47 3.08
CA LEU A 256 40.81 -13.60 2.29
C LEU A 256 40.78 -12.57 1.15
N ALA A 257 40.28 -13.00 -0.01
CA ALA A 257 40.15 -12.12 -1.15
C ALA A 257 39.22 -10.91 -0.86
N PRO A 258 39.53 -9.69 -1.32
CA PRO A 258 38.72 -8.49 -1.03
C PRO A 258 37.25 -8.65 -1.32
N ARG A 259 36.89 -9.30 -2.44
CA ARG A 259 35.49 -9.58 -2.81
C ARG A 259 34.81 -10.46 -1.77
N GLN A 260 35.49 -11.49 -1.26
CA GLN A 260 34.93 -12.38 -0.23
C GLN A 260 34.74 -11.64 1.09
N VAL A 261 35.75 -10.82 1.50
CA VAL A 261 35.63 -10.00 2.72
C VAL A 261 34.45 -9.06 2.64
N ILE A 262 34.26 -8.34 1.52
CA ILE A 262 33.15 -7.40 1.34
C ILE A 262 31.82 -8.12 1.37
N TRP A 263 31.60 -9.16 0.55
CA TRP A 263 30.27 -9.77 0.44
C TRP A 263 29.91 -10.65 1.63
N THR A 264 30.84 -11.43 2.17
CA THR A 264 30.57 -12.37 3.26
C THR A 264 30.57 -11.70 4.65
N HIS A 265 31.52 -10.78 4.87
CA HIS A 265 31.65 -10.13 6.17
C HIS A 265 31.10 -8.71 6.18
N GLY A 266 31.36 -7.92 5.13
CA GLY A 266 30.91 -6.53 5.06
C GLY A 266 29.41 -6.40 4.86
N VAL A 267 28.88 -6.87 3.73
CA VAL A 267 27.47 -6.72 3.35
C VAL A 267 26.56 -7.37 4.37
N ARG A 268 26.87 -8.60 4.80
CA ARG A 268 26.04 -9.32 5.78
C ARG A 268 25.80 -8.51 7.06
N ASN A 269 26.80 -7.79 7.55
CA ASN A 269 26.67 -6.95 8.74
C ASN A 269 26.07 -5.57 8.45
N ALA A 270 26.24 -5.07 7.23
CA ALA A 270 25.68 -3.80 6.79
C ALA A 270 24.17 -3.86 6.45
N LEU A 271 23.60 -5.07 6.25
CA LEU A 271 22.22 -5.22 5.86
C LEU A 271 21.19 -4.94 6.96
N ASN A 272 21.57 -4.95 8.25
CA ASN A 272 20.60 -4.75 9.34
C ASN A 272 19.78 -3.45 9.19
N PRO A 273 20.38 -2.25 9.03
CA PRO A 273 19.61 -1.03 8.82
C PRO A 273 18.87 -1.02 7.48
N VAL A 274 19.39 -1.73 6.47
CA VAL A 274 18.73 -1.86 5.15
C VAL A 274 17.45 -2.69 5.25
N LEU A 275 17.47 -3.80 6.00
CA LEU A 275 16.28 -4.63 6.23
C LEU A 275 15.15 -3.84 6.89
N THR A 276 15.49 -3.02 7.90
CA THR A 276 14.52 -2.14 8.56
C THR A 276 13.90 -1.14 7.57
N ALA A 277 14.72 -0.56 6.70
CA ALA A 277 14.24 0.34 5.66
C ALA A 277 13.34 -0.37 4.63
N VAL A 278 13.74 -1.56 4.17
CA VAL A 278 12.96 -2.38 3.22
C VAL A 278 11.57 -2.69 3.75
N THR A 279 11.47 -3.11 5.02
CA THR A 279 10.18 -3.43 5.64
C THR A 279 9.29 -2.19 5.79
N GLY A 280 9.84 -1.06 6.24
CA GLY A 280 9.11 0.21 6.36
C GLY A 280 8.62 0.72 4.99
N TRP A 281 9.49 0.73 3.99
CA TRP A 281 9.14 1.14 2.63
C TRP A 281 8.14 0.20 1.96
N PHE A 282 8.19 -1.09 2.25
CA PHE A 282 7.21 -2.04 1.71
C PHE A 282 5.79 -1.72 2.20
N ALA A 283 5.63 -1.38 3.47
CA ALA A 283 4.34 -0.92 3.99
C ALA A 283 3.88 0.38 3.32
N GLU A 284 4.80 1.34 3.08
CA GLU A 284 4.49 2.59 2.37
C GLU A 284 4.10 2.36 0.91
N LEU A 285 4.75 1.43 0.20
CA LEU A 285 4.40 1.08 -1.18
C LEU A 285 2.98 0.55 -1.29
N LEU A 286 2.54 -0.27 -0.33
CA LEU A 286 1.17 -0.79 -0.29
C LEU A 286 0.14 0.32 -0.01
N ALA A 287 0.53 1.34 0.77
CA ALA A 287 -0.32 2.48 1.07
C ALA A 287 -0.28 3.58 0.01
N GLY A 288 0.80 3.69 -0.77
CA GLY A 288 1.13 4.87 -1.56
C GLY A 288 1.10 4.72 -3.09
N ALA A 289 0.67 3.56 -3.61
CA ALA A 289 0.68 3.31 -5.06
C ALA A 289 -0.40 4.07 -5.86
N PHE A 290 -1.26 4.89 -5.20
CA PHE A 290 -2.45 5.53 -5.80
C PHE A 290 -2.17 6.22 -7.13
N PHE A 291 -1.24 7.18 -7.15
CA PHE A 291 -0.96 7.95 -8.36
C PHE A 291 -0.29 7.10 -9.45
N ILE A 292 0.57 6.16 -9.07
CA ILE A 292 1.23 5.29 -10.04
C ILE A 292 0.22 4.34 -10.68
N GLU A 293 -0.64 3.73 -9.89
CA GLU A 293 -1.70 2.88 -10.41
C GLU A 293 -2.66 3.66 -11.34
N TYR A 294 -3.00 4.91 -10.99
CA TYR A 294 -3.87 5.76 -11.80
C TYR A 294 -3.20 6.16 -13.12
N ILE A 295 -1.95 6.65 -13.08
CA ILE A 295 -1.20 7.10 -14.27
C ILE A 295 -1.00 5.97 -15.28
N PHE A 296 -0.63 4.78 -14.80
CA PHE A 296 -0.41 3.62 -15.65
C PHE A 296 -1.68 2.81 -15.97
N GLY A 297 -2.84 3.24 -15.47
CA GLY A 297 -4.10 2.49 -15.65
C GLY A 297 -4.09 1.11 -14.98
N TRP A 298 -3.20 0.90 -14.00
CA TRP A 298 -3.03 -0.36 -13.30
C TRP A 298 -4.23 -0.69 -12.40
N ARG A 299 -4.81 -1.89 -12.54
CA ARG A 299 -5.95 -2.32 -11.72
C ARG A 299 -5.51 -2.64 -10.29
N GLY A 300 -5.58 -1.65 -9.41
CA GLY A 300 -5.26 -1.76 -8.00
C GLY A 300 -6.18 -0.88 -7.14
N ILE A 301 -6.00 -0.93 -5.82
CA ILE A 301 -6.80 -0.18 -4.84
C ILE A 301 -6.67 1.33 -5.09
N GLY A 302 -5.46 1.81 -5.41
CA GLY A 302 -5.20 3.22 -5.64
C GLY A 302 -6.00 3.77 -6.81
N LYS A 303 -5.96 3.09 -7.97
CA LYS A 303 -6.75 3.48 -9.14
C LYS A 303 -8.24 3.49 -8.84
N VAL A 304 -8.75 2.42 -8.23
CA VAL A 304 -10.18 2.33 -7.86
C VAL A 304 -10.58 3.44 -6.89
N THR A 305 -9.68 3.83 -5.97
CA THR A 305 -9.93 4.94 -5.03
C THR A 305 -10.02 6.28 -5.74
N VAL A 306 -9.11 6.56 -6.68
CA VAL A 306 -9.14 7.80 -7.47
C VAL A 306 -10.39 7.85 -8.35
N ASP A 307 -10.69 6.75 -9.07
CA ASP A 307 -11.91 6.64 -9.89
C ASP A 307 -13.19 6.83 -9.05
N ALA A 308 -13.20 6.31 -7.81
CA ALA A 308 -14.32 6.46 -6.88
C ALA A 308 -14.44 7.89 -6.33
N LEU A 309 -13.31 8.56 -6.11
CA LEU A 309 -13.28 9.96 -5.65
C LEU A 309 -13.84 10.90 -6.74
N GLU A 310 -13.44 10.70 -8.00
CA GLU A 310 -13.96 11.45 -9.15
C GLU A 310 -15.48 11.26 -9.34
N LYS A 311 -15.96 10.05 -9.07
CA LYS A 311 -17.38 9.70 -9.17
C LYS A 311 -18.18 9.92 -7.89
N LEU A 312 -17.55 10.46 -6.85
CA LEU A 312 -18.13 10.69 -5.51
C LEU A 312 -18.72 9.41 -4.88
N ASP A 313 -18.12 8.26 -5.16
CA ASP A 313 -18.48 6.96 -4.57
C ASP A 313 -17.81 6.79 -3.19
N PHE A 314 -18.36 7.50 -2.21
CA PHE A 314 -17.80 7.57 -0.87
C PHE A 314 -17.63 6.23 -0.17
N PRO A 315 -18.55 5.26 -0.24
CA PRO A 315 -18.33 3.96 0.37
C PRO A 315 -17.06 3.26 -0.14
N VAL A 316 -16.77 3.35 -1.43
CA VAL A 316 -15.55 2.77 -2.02
C VAL A 316 -14.30 3.51 -1.52
N VAL A 317 -14.32 4.85 -1.48
CA VAL A 317 -13.19 5.64 -0.96
C VAL A 317 -12.95 5.35 0.52
N MET A 318 -14.01 5.34 1.33
CA MET A 318 -13.91 5.04 2.77
C MET A 318 -13.40 3.62 3.02
N GLY A 319 -13.92 2.65 2.26
CA GLY A 319 -13.50 1.25 2.33
C GLY A 319 -12.04 1.05 1.91
N SER A 320 -11.60 1.72 0.84
CA SER A 320 -10.20 1.62 0.38
C SER A 320 -9.22 2.22 1.38
N VAL A 321 -9.53 3.37 1.99
CA VAL A 321 -8.69 3.95 3.05
C VAL A 321 -8.58 3.01 4.25
N LEU A 322 -9.69 2.38 4.67
CA LEU A 322 -9.67 1.42 5.78
C LEU A 322 -8.88 0.15 5.47
N ILE A 323 -9.07 -0.43 4.29
CA ILE A 323 -8.30 -1.60 3.84
C ILE A 323 -6.82 -1.25 3.77
N THR A 324 -6.46 -0.14 3.15
CA THR A 324 -5.07 0.31 3.04
C THR A 324 -4.44 0.55 4.41
N ALA A 325 -5.15 1.22 5.34
CA ALA A 325 -4.68 1.41 6.70
C ALA A 325 -4.51 0.07 7.45
N THR A 326 -5.44 -0.87 7.27
CA THR A 326 -5.34 -2.21 7.87
C THR A 326 -4.13 -2.96 7.34
N PHE A 327 -3.91 -2.96 6.02
CA PHE A 327 -2.72 -3.57 5.41
C PHE A 327 -1.43 -2.92 5.91
N PHE A 328 -1.38 -1.59 5.97
CA PHE A 328 -0.23 -0.87 6.52
C PHE A 328 0.09 -1.32 7.95
N ILE A 329 -0.91 -1.42 8.82
CA ILE A 329 -0.73 -1.86 10.20
C ILE A 329 -0.26 -3.33 10.26
N VAL A 330 -0.90 -4.22 9.50
CA VAL A 330 -0.55 -5.65 9.47
C VAL A 330 0.88 -5.84 8.97
N VAL A 331 1.26 -5.17 7.89
CA VAL A 331 2.62 -5.28 7.33
C VAL A 331 3.66 -4.72 8.31
N ASN A 332 3.38 -3.61 8.99
CA ASN A 332 4.28 -3.08 10.01
C ASN A 332 4.44 -4.04 11.21
N ILE A 333 3.35 -4.68 11.67
CA ILE A 333 3.43 -5.68 12.73
C ILE A 333 4.26 -6.90 12.28
N LEU A 334 4.03 -7.38 11.05
CA LEU A 334 4.80 -8.49 10.47
C LEU A 334 6.29 -8.12 10.33
N ALA A 335 6.58 -6.89 9.89
CA ALA A 335 7.93 -6.35 9.79
C ALA A 335 8.63 -6.32 11.16
N ASP A 336 7.96 -5.82 12.19
CA ASP A 336 8.48 -5.77 13.55
C ASP A 336 8.75 -7.18 14.11
N ILE A 337 7.87 -8.15 13.85
CA ILE A 337 8.07 -9.55 14.25
C ILE A 337 9.26 -10.14 13.51
N LEU A 338 9.35 -9.93 12.20
CA LEU A 338 10.46 -10.43 11.38
C LEU A 338 11.80 -9.85 11.87
N TYR A 339 11.83 -8.57 12.17
CA TYR A 339 13.00 -7.90 12.72
C TYR A 339 13.42 -8.49 14.07
N GLY A 340 12.48 -8.72 14.97
CA GLY A 340 12.77 -9.34 16.27
C GLY A 340 13.26 -10.80 16.17
N VAL A 341 12.92 -11.50 15.08
CA VAL A 341 13.42 -12.87 14.80
C VAL A 341 14.84 -12.82 14.18
N LEU A 342 15.09 -11.86 13.29
CA LEU A 342 16.36 -11.74 12.56
C LEU A 342 17.48 -11.13 13.41
N ASP A 343 17.16 -10.19 14.29
CA ASP A 343 18.14 -9.59 15.21
C ASP A 343 17.83 -9.90 16.69
N PRO A 344 18.43 -10.96 17.25
CA PRO A 344 18.23 -11.35 18.65
C PRO A 344 18.77 -10.31 19.66
N ARG A 345 19.50 -9.28 19.20
CA ARG A 345 19.98 -8.18 20.04
C ARG A 345 18.87 -7.19 20.38
N VAL A 346 17.87 -7.08 19.52
CA VAL A 346 16.65 -6.34 19.79
C VAL A 346 15.76 -7.21 20.67
N ARG A 347 16.05 -7.22 21.98
CA ARG A 347 15.15 -7.87 22.95
C ARG A 347 13.83 -7.11 22.93
N ILE A 348 12.84 -7.72 22.30
CA ILE A 348 11.45 -7.29 22.39
C ILE A 348 11.04 -7.45 23.87
N LYS A 349 11.15 -6.36 24.64
CA LYS A 349 10.70 -6.29 26.04
C LYS A 349 9.20 -6.17 26.10
#